data_62258ea79bcc84249c89833a2937e4ee
#
_entry.id   62258ea79bcc84249c89833a2937e4ee
#
_cell.length_a   1.000
_cell.length_b   1.000
_cell.length_c   1.000
_cell.angle_alpha   90.00
_cell.angle_beta   90.00
_cell.angle_gamma   90.00
#
_symmetry.space_group_name_H-M   'P 1'
#
loop_
_entity.id
_entity.type
_entity.pdbx_description
1 polymer ?
#
loop_
_entity_poly.entity_id
_entity_poly.type
_entity_poly.pdbx_seq_one_letter_code
_entity_poly.pdbx_strand_id
1 'polypeptide(L)'
;MTAAVDAGFVEMRLGKVVGVATTEDDPAFCVVLDAVSEDRHLLITIGQMEAFYLSATLTGMAFGRPMSPQFAAGLLQALGGRIRQVRIDRLVPVAGGTAYGSTVEVEGASGVQSVDARPSDALNLVALVPAPILVARDVLADAETKLAGDSPKAIALRHALEHEQMAVWQGPRGR
;
A
#
# COMPACT_ATOMS: atom_id res chain seq x y z
N MET A 1 21.40 -11.76 -5.46
CA MET A 1 22.12 -10.50 -5.19
C MET A 1 21.08 -9.47 -4.77
N THR A 2 20.96 -9.21 -3.49
CA THR A 2 20.08 -8.15 -2.95
C THR A 2 20.69 -6.82 -3.38
N ALA A 3 19.97 -6.04 -4.18
CA ALA A 3 20.41 -4.69 -4.50
C ALA A 3 20.57 -3.95 -3.17
N ALA A 4 21.69 -3.23 -3.00
CA ALA A 4 21.91 -2.42 -1.81
C ALA A 4 20.75 -1.43 -1.71
N VAL A 5 19.97 -1.51 -0.63
CA VAL A 5 18.91 -0.54 -0.34
C VAL A 5 19.61 0.81 -0.17
N ASP A 6 19.20 1.80 -0.96
CA ASP A 6 19.68 3.17 -0.84
C ASP A 6 19.50 3.63 0.61
N ALA A 7 20.53 4.24 1.22
CA ALA A 7 20.52 4.68 2.61
C ALA A 7 19.34 5.61 2.98
N GLY A 8 18.68 6.21 1.99
CA GLY A 8 17.49 7.05 2.13
C GLY A 8 16.16 6.28 2.25
N PHE A 9 16.18 4.96 2.05
CA PHE A 9 14.96 4.14 2.02
C PHE A 9 14.97 3.01 3.04
N VAL A 10 13.79 2.52 3.38
CA VAL A 10 13.55 1.31 4.16
C VAL A 10 12.77 0.34 3.29
N GLU A 11 13.25 -0.90 3.20
CA GLU A 11 12.53 -1.96 2.52
C GLU A 11 11.36 -2.43 3.39
N MET A 12 10.19 -2.50 2.77
CA MET A 12 8.94 -2.88 3.41
C MET A 12 8.31 -4.08 2.70
N ARG A 13 7.46 -4.79 3.41
CA ARG A 13 6.61 -5.85 2.85
C ARG A 13 5.14 -5.52 3.10
N LEU A 14 4.28 -6.00 2.23
CA LEU A 14 2.83 -5.98 2.46
C LEU A 14 2.50 -6.85 3.68
N GLY A 15 1.89 -6.22 4.67
CA GLY A 15 1.34 -6.90 5.83
C GLY A 15 -0.15 -7.22 5.64
N LYS A 16 -1.02 -6.41 6.19
CA LYS A 16 -2.47 -6.65 6.21
C LYS A 16 -3.26 -5.40 5.80
N VAL A 17 -4.51 -5.62 5.38
CA VAL A 17 -5.50 -4.54 5.20
C VAL A 17 -6.41 -4.54 6.43
N VAL A 18 -6.59 -3.38 7.05
CA VAL A 18 -7.44 -3.22 8.23
C VAL A 18 -8.53 -2.19 7.94
N GLY A 19 -9.74 -2.47 8.43
CA GLY A 19 -10.82 -1.50 8.51
C GLY A 19 -10.74 -0.79 9.85
N VAL A 20 -10.82 0.54 9.83
CA VAL A 20 -10.78 1.37 11.03
C VAL A 20 -12.12 2.13 11.11
N ALA A 21 -12.90 1.85 12.13
CA ALA A 21 -14.11 2.62 12.40
C ALA A 21 -13.71 4.00 12.92
N THR A 22 -13.82 5.02 12.09
CA THR A 22 -13.58 6.43 12.49
C THR A 22 -14.86 7.11 12.93
N THR A 23 -16.00 6.71 12.35
CA THR A 23 -17.37 7.03 12.73
C THR A 23 -18.28 5.87 12.31
N GLU A 24 -19.53 5.81 12.79
CA GLU A 24 -20.47 4.74 12.42
C GLU A 24 -20.77 4.67 10.90
N ASP A 25 -20.64 5.81 10.21
CA ASP A 25 -21.06 5.94 8.79
C ASP A 25 -19.90 6.00 7.79
N ASP A 26 -18.63 6.08 8.22
CA ASP A 26 -17.48 6.22 7.32
C ASP A 26 -16.27 5.38 7.78
N PRO A 27 -16.25 4.10 7.46
CA PRO A 27 -15.11 3.25 7.77
C PRO A 27 -13.91 3.64 6.90
N ALA A 28 -12.80 3.99 7.54
CA ALA A 28 -11.53 4.14 6.86
C ALA A 28 -10.84 2.78 6.69
N PHE A 29 -10.19 2.57 5.56
CA PHE A 29 -9.38 1.39 5.29
C PHE A 29 -7.90 1.78 5.25
N CYS A 30 -7.06 0.95 5.83
CA CYS A 30 -5.62 1.14 5.80
C CYS A 30 -4.91 -0.14 5.38
N VAL A 31 -3.87 0.01 4.60
CA VAL A 31 -2.88 -1.05 4.41
C VAL A 31 -1.74 -0.81 5.39
N VAL A 32 -1.27 -1.89 5.99
CA VAL A 32 -0.11 -1.91 6.88
C VAL A 32 1.06 -2.49 6.09
N LEU A 33 2.15 -1.75 6.04
CA LEU A 33 3.44 -2.23 5.56
C LEU A 33 4.36 -2.44 6.77
N ASP A 34 5.07 -3.54 6.78
CA ASP A 34 6.02 -3.90 7.83
C ASP A 34 7.45 -3.76 7.31
N ALA A 35 8.34 -3.10 8.03
CA ALA A 35 9.74 -3.03 7.66
C ALA A 35 10.39 -4.42 7.74
N VAL A 36 11.26 -4.72 6.76
CA VAL A 36 11.90 -6.04 6.67
C VAL A 36 12.97 -6.23 7.74
N SER A 37 13.69 -5.16 8.09
CA SER A 37 14.88 -5.22 8.97
C SER A 37 14.75 -4.40 10.25
N GLU A 38 13.64 -3.71 10.46
CA GLU A 38 13.40 -2.82 11.59
C GLU A 38 12.01 -3.11 12.17
N ASP A 39 11.79 -2.82 13.45
CA ASP A 39 10.45 -2.90 14.08
C ASP A 39 9.69 -1.59 13.83
N ARG A 40 9.30 -1.38 12.58
CA ARG A 40 8.57 -0.18 12.12
C ARG A 40 7.46 -0.56 11.16
N HIS A 41 6.41 0.23 11.19
CA HIS A 41 5.23 0.04 10.36
C HIS A 41 4.86 1.33 9.64
N LEU A 42 4.38 1.24 8.41
CA LEU A 42 3.75 2.33 7.70
C LEU A 42 2.27 1.99 7.47
N LEU A 43 1.38 2.87 7.93
CA LEU A 43 -0.04 2.78 7.69
C LEU A 43 -0.44 3.78 6.62
N ILE A 44 -1.07 3.29 5.57
CA ILE A 44 -1.55 4.11 4.46
C ILE A 44 -3.06 3.96 4.37
N THR A 45 -3.78 5.07 4.54
CA THR A 45 -5.22 5.10 4.28
C THR A 45 -5.47 4.95 2.79
N ILE A 46 -6.35 4.04 2.42
CA ILE A 46 -6.71 3.71 1.04
C ILE A 46 -8.23 3.72 0.88
N GLY A 47 -8.69 3.85 -0.36
CA GLY A 47 -10.12 3.79 -0.66
C GLY A 47 -10.69 2.39 -0.45
N GLN A 48 -12.01 2.31 -0.29
CA GLN A 48 -12.71 1.05 -0.04
C GLN A 48 -12.51 0.02 -1.17
N MET A 49 -12.54 0.47 -2.41
CA MET A 49 -12.35 -0.43 -3.55
C MET A 49 -10.91 -0.91 -3.67
N GLU A 50 -9.94 -0.03 -3.42
CA GLU A 50 -8.52 -0.40 -3.39
C GLU A 50 -8.24 -1.40 -2.26
N ALA A 51 -8.85 -1.20 -1.08
CA ALA A 51 -8.76 -2.14 0.03
C ALA A 51 -9.38 -3.49 -0.32
N PHE A 52 -10.52 -3.49 -1.01
CA PHE A 52 -11.17 -4.72 -1.47
C PHE A 52 -10.29 -5.52 -2.43
N TYR A 53 -9.72 -4.87 -3.46
CA TYR A 53 -8.85 -5.55 -4.41
C TYR A 53 -7.60 -6.10 -3.75
N LEU A 54 -6.99 -5.32 -2.86
CA LEU A 54 -5.78 -5.74 -2.14
C LEU A 54 -6.07 -6.92 -1.21
N SER A 55 -7.14 -6.85 -0.41
CA SER A 55 -7.56 -7.95 0.47
C SER A 55 -7.87 -9.22 -0.33
N ALA A 56 -8.60 -9.08 -1.44
CA ALA A 56 -8.92 -10.21 -2.30
C ALA A 56 -7.67 -10.88 -2.86
N THR A 57 -6.68 -10.10 -3.29
CA THR A 57 -5.40 -10.61 -3.77
C THR A 57 -4.63 -11.32 -2.66
N LEU A 58 -4.52 -10.71 -1.49
CA LEU A 58 -3.80 -11.28 -0.34
C LEU A 58 -4.43 -12.56 0.21
N THR A 59 -5.76 -12.71 0.06
CA THR A 59 -6.51 -13.91 0.49
C THR A 59 -6.69 -14.96 -0.61
N GLY A 60 -6.18 -14.70 -1.82
CA GLY A 60 -6.33 -15.61 -2.96
C GLY A 60 -7.75 -15.69 -3.51
N MET A 61 -8.58 -14.68 -3.27
CA MET A 61 -9.95 -14.62 -3.83
C MET A 61 -9.89 -14.44 -5.35
N ALA A 62 -10.59 -15.31 -6.08
CA ALA A 62 -10.69 -15.23 -7.53
C ALA A 62 -11.90 -14.40 -7.96
N PHE A 63 -11.72 -13.57 -8.98
CA PHE A 63 -12.80 -12.85 -9.65
C PHE A 63 -13.17 -13.55 -10.96
N GLY A 64 -14.45 -13.53 -11.35
CA GLY A 64 -14.90 -14.08 -12.61
C GLY A 64 -14.38 -13.32 -13.85
N ARG A 65 -13.96 -12.07 -13.66
CA ARG A 65 -13.31 -11.21 -14.66
C ARG A 65 -12.19 -10.42 -14.01
N PRO A 66 -11.12 -10.07 -14.74
CA PRO A 66 -10.07 -9.22 -14.21
C PRO A 66 -10.63 -7.88 -13.76
N MET A 67 -10.28 -7.46 -12.54
CA MET A 67 -10.51 -6.13 -12.02
C MET A 67 -9.37 -5.19 -12.46
N SER A 68 -9.49 -3.89 -12.19
CA SER A 68 -8.50 -2.90 -12.67
C SER A 68 -7.04 -3.25 -12.35
N PRO A 69 -6.68 -3.70 -11.13
CA PRO A 69 -5.30 -4.09 -10.86
C PRO A 69 -4.84 -5.31 -11.68
N GLN A 70 -5.69 -6.35 -11.80
CA GLN A 70 -5.37 -7.53 -12.61
C GLN A 70 -5.25 -7.18 -14.09
N PHE A 71 -6.11 -6.28 -14.60
CA PHE A 71 -6.02 -5.80 -15.97
C PHE A 71 -4.71 -5.03 -16.20
N ALA A 72 -4.33 -4.13 -15.30
CA ALA A 72 -3.08 -3.39 -15.39
C ALA A 72 -1.85 -4.32 -15.37
N ALA A 73 -1.84 -5.32 -14.47
CA ALA A 73 -0.80 -6.33 -14.40
C ALA A 73 -0.72 -7.15 -15.70
N GLY A 74 -1.87 -7.58 -16.24
CA GLY A 74 -1.94 -8.31 -17.50
C GLY A 74 -1.47 -7.48 -18.69
N LEU A 75 -1.80 -6.20 -18.75
CA LEU A 75 -1.33 -5.27 -19.79
C LEU A 75 0.18 -5.10 -19.73
N LEU A 76 0.75 -4.89 -18.53
CA LEU A 76 2.19 -4.81 -18.33
C LEU A 76 2.89 -6.05 -18.85
N GLN A 77 2.40 -7.23 -18.47
CA GLN A 77 2.95 -8.51 -18.91
C GLN A 77 2.84 -8.71 -20.42
N ALA A 78 1.70 -8.38 -21.03
CA ALA A 78 1.49 -8.50 -22.47
C ALA A 78 2.45 -7.62 -23.29
N LEU A 79 2.87 -6.48 -22.72
CA LEU A 79 3.87 -5.57 -23.31
C LEU A 79 5.33 -5.98 -23.00
N GLY A 80 5.55 -7.13 -22.34
CA GLY A 80 6.88 -7.62 -21.96
C GLY A 80 7.53 -6.79 -20.85
N GLY A 81 6.75 -6.00 -20.11
CA GLY A 81 7.22 -5.19 -19.00
C GLY A 81 7.26 -5.97 -17.68
N ARG A 82 8.11 -5.52 -16.76
CA ARG A 82 8.16 -6.01 -15.37
C ARG A 82 8.33 -4.87 -14.40
N ILE A 83 7.80 -5.03 -13.18
CA ILE A 83 8.04 -4.09 -12.10
C ILE A 83 9.42 -4.38 -11.52
N ARG A 84 10.28 -3.35 -11.45
CA ARG A 84 11.57 -3.44 -10.75
C ARG A 84 11.42 -3.23 -9.27
N GLN A 85 10.70 -2.17 -8.91
CA GLN A 85 10.41 -1.78 -7.53
C GLN A 85 9.26 -0.78 -7.47
N VAL A 86 8.66 -0.66 -6.31
CA VAL A 86 7.74 0.42 -5.93
C VAL A 86 8.42 1.27 -4.88
N ARG A 87 8.39 2.59 -5.04
CA ARG A 87 8.84 3.54 -4.03
C ARG A 87 7.68 4.38 -3.54
N ILE A 88 7.52 4.48 -2.23
CA ILE A 88 6.66 5.49 -1.59
C ILE A 88 7.63 6.57 -1.13
N ASP A 89 7.79 7.61 -1.95
CA ASP A 89 8.99 8.42 -1.98
C ASP A 89 8.75 9.91 -1.72
N ARG A 90 7.50 10.34 -1.52
CA ARG A 90 7.23 11.77 -1.34
C ARG A 90 5.97 12.06 -0.53
N LEU A 91 5.99 13.23 0.08
CA LEU A 91 4.83 13.85 0.72
C LEU A 91 4.15 14.77 -0.29
N VAL A 92 2.84 14.60 -0.46
CA VAL A 92 2.03 15.38 -1.40
C VAL A 92 1.08 16.27 -0.59
N PRO A 93 1.16 17.60 -0.69
CA PRO A 93 0.21 18.50 -0.03
C PRO A 93 -1.21 18.25 -0.54
N VAL A 94 -2.15 18.12 0.38
CA VAL A 94 -3.59 17.96 0.09
C VAL A 94 -4.40 18.86 1.02
N ALA A 95 -5.68 19.09 0.71
CA ALA A 95 -6.57 19.80 1.60
C ALA A 95 -6.64 19.08 2.96
N GLY A 96 -6.26 19.80 4.03
CA GLY A 96 -6.28 19.26 5.40
C GLY A 96 -5.06 18.46 5.83
N GLY A 97 -3.95 18.44 5.04
CA GLY A 97 -2.71 17.77 5.46
C GLY A 97 -1.78 17.34 4.33
N THR A 98 -1.21 16.15 4.49
CA THR A 98 -0.35 15.52 3.48
C THR A 98 -0.83 14.10 3.18
N ALA A 99 -0.73 13.72 1.91
CA ALA A 99 -0.83 12.35 1.43
C ALA A 99 0.56 11.84 1.04
N TYR A 100 0.66 10.55 0.75
CA TYR A 100 1.90 9.95 0.23
C TYR A 100 1.79 9.77 -1.27
N GLY A 101 2.85 10.07 -2.00
CA GLY A 101 3.01 9.74 -3.41
C GLY A 101 3.93 8.54 -3.59
N SER A 102 3.77 7.85 -4.70
CA SER A 102 4.60 6.72 -5.04
C SER A 102 5.05 6.74 -6.49
N THR A 103 6.12 6.00 -6.76
CA THR A 103 6.69 5.77 -8.08
C THR A 103 6.81 4.28 -8.31
N VAL A 104 6.28 3.79 -9.43
CA VAL A 104 6.48 2.43 -9.91
C VAL A 104 7.58 2.44 -10.97
N GLU A 105 8.68 1.76 -10.72
CA GLU A 105 9.72 1.56 -11.73
C GLU A 105 9.40 0.32 -12.56
N VAL A 106 9.16 0.56 -13.84
CA VAL A 106 8.84 -0.49 -14.81
C VAL A 106 10.00 -0.64 -15.78
N GLU A 107 10.44 -1.85 -16.00
CA GLU A 107 11.43 -2.19 -17.02
C GLU A 107 10.75 -2.87 -18.21
N GLY A 108 11.02 -2.35 -19.38
CA GLY A 108 10.52 -2.87 -20.66
C GLY A 108 11.59 -2.79 -21.76
N ALA A 109 11.20 -2.98 -23.02
CA ALA A 109 12.11 -2.97 -24.16
C ALA A 109 12.90 -1.64 -24.31
N SER A 110 12.34 -0.51 -23.87
CA SER A 110 12.99 0.82 -23.90
C SER A 110 13.79 1.14 -22.64
N GLY A 111 14.04 0.15 -21.78
CA GLY A 111 14.72 0.33 -20.51
C GLY A 111 13.78 0.60 -19.34
N VAL A 112 14.31 1.23 -18.28
CA VAL A 112 13.55 1.51 -17.06
C VAL A 112 12.81 2.83 -17.20
N GLN A 113 11.53 2.80 -16.86
CA GLN A 113 10.64 3.96 -16.84
C GLN A 113 10.09 4.14 -15.43
N SER A 114 9.95 5.39 -15.00
CA SER A 114 9.31 5.76 -13.73
C SER A 114 7.88 6.21 -14.00
N VAL A 115 6.93 5.58 -13.35
CA VAL A 115 5.49 5.88 -13.48
C VAL A 115 4.98 6.43 -12.16
N ASP A 116 4.37 7.60 -12.20
CA ASP A 116 3.68 8.18 -11.03
C ASP A 116 2.43 7.35 -10.69
N ALA A 117 2.23 7.08 -9.40
CA ALA A 117 1.09 6.30 -8.92
C ALA A 117 0.65 6.75 -7.53
N ARG A 118 -0.61 6.52 -7.20
CA ARG A 118 -1.03 6.53 -5.80
C ARG A 118 -0.47 5.30 -5.10
N PRO A 119 -0.09 5.39 -3.82
CA PRO A 119 0.38 4.20 -3.08
C PRO A 119 -0.58 3.02 -3.15
N SER A 120 -1.90 3.25 -3.06
CA SER A 120 -2.92 2.19 -3.17
C SER A 120 -2.87 1.44 -4.50
N ASP A 121 -2.63 2.13 -5.62
CA ASP A 121 -2.55 1.51 -6.94
C ASP A 121 -1.25 0.70 -7.08
N ALA A 122 -0.13 1.29 -6.66
CA ALA A 122 1.17 0.63 -6.66
C ALA A 122 1.20 -0.64 -5.79
N LEU A 123 0.57 -0.59 -4.60
CA LEU A 123 0.49 -1.73 -3.68
C LEU A 123 -0.43 -2.84 -4.20
N ASN A 124 -1.55 -2.48 -4.83
CA ASN A 124 -2.41 -3.45 -5.51
C ASN A 124 -1.68 -4.15 -6.66
N LEU A 125 -0.87 -3.40 -7.41
CA LEU A 125 -0.10 -3.95 -8.52
C LEU A 125 1.02 -4.88 -8.01
N VAL A 126 1.78 -4.48 -6.99
CA VAL A 126 2.88 -5.29 -6.44
C VAL A 126 2.39 -6.55 -5.69
N ALA A 127 1.16 -6.54 -5.20
CA ALA A 127 0.54 -7.74 -4.65
C ALA A 127 0.30 -8.83 -5.71
N LEU A 128 0.09 -8.43 -6.96
CA LEU A 128 -0.12 -9.32 -8.11
C LEU A 128 1.19 -9.69 -8.81
N VAL A 129 2.12 -8.74 -8.89
CA VAL A 129 3.43 -8.86 -9.56
C VAL A 129 4.51 -8.49 -8.54
N PRO A 130 4.98 -9.46 -7.73
CA PRO A 130 5.88 -9.18 -6.61
C PRO A 130 7.14 -8.43 -7.03
N ALA A 131 7.41 -7.34 -6.33
CA ALA A 131 8.61 -6.52 -6.49
C ALA A 131 8.93 -5.85 -5.14
N PRO A 132 10.18 -5.40 -4.90
CA PRO A 132 10.55 -4.68 -3.69
C PRO A 132 9.70 -3.42 -3.48
N ILE A 133 9.31 -3.17 -2.23
CA ILE A 133 8.62 -1.95 -1.80
C ILE A 133 9.62 -1.16 -0.95
N LEU A 134 9.95 0.05 -1.37
CA LEU A 134 10.87 0.94 -0.68
C LEU A 134 10.10 2.17 -0.19
N VAL A 135 10.30 2.53 1.07
CA VAL A 135 9.67 3.72 1.67
C VAL A 135 10.77 4.69 2.07
N ALA A 136 10.66 5.93 1.63
CA ALA A 136 11.60 6.97 2.01
C ALA A 136 11.52 7.24 3.52
N ARG A 137 12.66 7.47 4.16
CA ARG A 137 12.76 7.63 5.62
C ARG A 137 12.00 8.86 6.14
N ASP A 138 11.90 9.91 5.36
CA ASP A 138 11.11 11.10 5.68
C ASP A 138 9.60 10.83 5.64
N VAL A 139 9.14 10.02 4.67
CA VAL A 139 7.75 9.55 4.61
C VAL A 139 7.43 8.71 5.85
N LEU A 140 8.32 7.81 6.22
CA LEU A 140 8.13 6.96 7.40
C LEU A 140 8.11 7.78 8.70
N ALA A 141 9.00 8.77 8.83
CA ALA A 141 9.03 9.68 9.99
C ALA A 141 7.76 10.54 10.09
N ASP A 142 7.23 11.04 8.96
CA ASP A 142 5.95 11.76 8.93
C ASP A 142 4.79 10.86 9.38
N ALA A 143 4.76 9.61 8.91
CA ALA A 143 3.73 8.64 9.28
C ALA A 143 3.75 8.31 10.77
N GLU A 144 4.94 8.11 11.35
CA GLU A 144 5.12 7.87 12.78
C GLU A 144 4.66 9.07 13.62
N THR A 145 4.98 10.28 13.19
CA THR A 145 4.52 11.52 13.84
C THR A 145 2.99 11.61 13.83
N LYS A 146 2.35 11.30 12.70
CA LYS A 146 0.89 11.28 12.58
C LYS A 146 0.27 10.20 13.47
N LEU A 147 0.89 9.02 13.54
CA LEU A 147 0.41 7.92 14.35
C LEU A 147 0.56 8.19 15.86
N ALA A 148 1.60 8.91 16.28
CA ALA A 148 1.82 9.31 17.67
C ALA A 148 0.86 10.39 18.17
N GLY A 149 0.15 11.08 17.27
CA GLY A 149 -0.80 12.14 17.63
C GLY A 149 -2.06 11.62 18.34
N ASP A 150 -2.84 12.56 18.90
CA ASP A 150 -4.06 12.27 19.67
C ASP A 150 -5.36 12.42 18.84
N SER A 151 -5.26 12.46 17.52
CA SER A 151 -6.45 12.47 16.67
C SER A 151 -7.25 11.15 16.82
N PRO A 152 -8.60 11.19 16.73
CA PRO A 152 -9.41 9.98 16.79
C PRO A 152 -8.93 8.90 15.80
N LYS A 153 -8.48 9.32 14.61
CA LYS A 153 -7.92 8.44 13.60
C LYS A 153 -6.60 7.80 14.06
N ALA A 154 -5.69 8.57 14.67
CA ALA A 154 -4.42 8.03 15.16
C ALA A 154 -4.64 7.00 16.28
N ILE A 155 -5.56 7.29 17.21
CA ILE A 155 -5.95 6.37 18.28
C ILE A 155 -6.52 5.06 17.70
N ALA A 156 -7.45 5.17 16.75
CA ALA A 156 -8.07 4.02 16.11
C ALA A 156 -7.05 3.17 15.32
N LEU A 157 -6.09 3.82 14.66
CA LEU A 157 -5.01 3.13 13.94
C LEU A 157 -4.04 2.40 14.88
N ARG A 158 -3.64 3.01 16.00
CA ARG A 158 -2.81 2.32 17.03
C ARG A 158 -3.54 1.11 17.57
N HIS A 159 -4.82 1.27 17.93
CA HIS A 159 -5.63 0.15 18.40
C HIS A 159 -5.72 -0.99 17.37
N ALA A 160 -5.83 -0.65 16.08
CA ALA A 160 -5.85 -1.64 15.00
C ALA A 160 -4.51 -2.37 14.81
N LEU A 161 -3.39 -1.74 15.14
CA LEU A 161 -2.07 -2.39 15.13
C LEU A 161 -1.90 -3.38 16.29
N GLU A 162 -2.35 -2.99 17.49
CA GLU A 162 -2.16 -3.76 18.73
C GLU A 162 -3.07 -5.00 18.80
N HIS A 163 -4.23 -4.96 18.15
CA HIS A 163 -5.21 -6.05 18.23
C HIS A 163 -5.24 -6.85 16.93
N GLU A 164 -4.71 -8.08 16.97
CA GLU A 164 -4.72 -9.02 15.84
C GLU A 164 -6.11 -9.37 15.31
N GLN A 165 -7.16 -9.02 16.03
CA GLN A 165 -8.56 -9.41 15.75
C GLN A 165 -9.33 -8.43 14.85
N MET A 166 -8.73 -7.42 14.26
CA MET A 166 -9.45 -6.67 13.26
C MET A 166 -9.53 -7.50 11.98
N ALA A 167 -10.75 -7.92 11.70
CA ALA A 167 -11.07 -8.77 10.55
C ALA A 167 -10.40 -8.24 9.30
N VAL A 168 -9.60 -9.09 8.67
CA VAL A 168 -9.26 -8.92 7.24
C VAL A 168 -10.59 -8.64 6.55
N TRP A 169 -10.75 -7.45 6.03
CA TRP A 169 -11.99 -7.06 5.38
C TRP A 169 -12.24 -7.99 4.19
N GLN A 170 -13.28 -8.81 4.28
CA GLN A 170 -13.60 -9.84 3.29
C GLN A 170 -14.52 -9.33 2.16
N GLY A 171 -14.69 -8.01 2.07
CA GLY A 171 -15.61 -7.41 1.11
C GLY A 171 -17.07 -7.35 1.62
N PRO A 172 -17.98 -6.70 0.86
CA PRO A 172 -19.38 -6.68 1.20
C PRO A 172 -19.91 -8.10 1.20
N ARG A 173 -20.48 -8.54 2.32
CA ARG A 173 -21.20 -9.82 2.36
C ARG A 173 -22.36 -9.70 1.38
N GLY A 174 -22.34 -10.48 0.31
CA GLY A 174 -23.43 -10.57 -0.63
C GLY A 174 -24.74 -10.88 0.11
N ARG A 175 -25.77 -10.09 -0.18
CA ARG A 175 -27.15 -10.44 0.20
C ARG A 175 -27.66 -11.51 -0.72
#